data_c1e23529e618f3a637cc0256736f82c3
#
_entry.id   c1e23529e618f3a637cc0256736f82c3
#
_cell.length_a   1.000
_cell.length_b   1.000
_cell.length_c   1.000
_cell.angle_alpha   90.00
_cell.angle_beta   90.00
_cell.angle_gamma   90.00
#
_symmetry.space_group_name_H-M   'P 1'
#
loop_
_entity.id
_entity.type
_entity.pdbx_description
1 polymer ?
#
loop_
_entity_poly.entity_id
_entity_poly.type
_entity_poly.pdbx_seq_one_letter_code
_entity_poly.pdbx_strand_id
1 'polypeptide(L)'
;MKLLPERVSVLVLSEFLLSLACFIGSALAFYGFAGLEDGRLAGLAIAALSVIAGCFFTGLYRNLQWRSRISLILQLCSVFGLVLLMQGAFAYVGTALEVARWVTLLAVSINFLAMLGWRIAYAGLLKALFPVSPILFLGVDDVVCEIADAVAARPELGYSVAGFLSETYPPGSPVAGGGKVEGRIEDLPLVLGKLHVRRIVAGMEEMRRHLPVAALVAAKRKGIAVGEAGSAYELVCGRVCSRTFRPSQIIFGNELGVSPGVMALQSIYSNLLGLVAFICAVPVLAAARAIIRLSSRGPALISEQYAGMKGIPFTASRLRCTDVDHPLRVTAAGRWIRALHLEYLPRIGNVVRGEMSLVGPAPVRLEFAEHLSSLIPVYRQRQTVKPGLTGWTQIQVTEKDLPDAIREVESDLYYTKHMSVALDAYILLHALRGVLPFLED
;
A
#
# COMPACT_ATOMS: atom_id res chain seq x y z
N MET A 1 -3.69 13.55 1.09
CA MET A 1 -3.50 12.43 0.17
C MET A 1 -3.30 12.81 -1.30
N LYS A 2 -3.76 13.96 -1.77
CA LYS A 2 -3.58 14.38 -3.19
C LYS A 2 -2.13 14.61 -3.62
N LEU A 3 -1.21 15.03 -2.75
CA LEU A 3 0.16 15.40 -3.14
C LEU A 3 1.14 14.21 -3.25
N LEU A 4 0.97 13.12 -2.52
CA LEU A 4 1.85 11.95 -2.60
C LEU A 4 1.67 11.17 -3.92
N PRO A 5 0.44 10.83 -4.34
CA PRO A 5 0.25 10.18 -5.64
C PRO A 5 0.64 11.08 -6.82
N GLU A 6 0.45 12.41 -6.73
CA GLU A 6 0.89 13.34 -7.77
C GLU A 6 2.42 13.38 -7.91
N ARG A 7 3.16 13.39 -6.79
CA ARG A 7 4.63 13.35 -6.79
C ARG A 7 5.17 12.05 -7.35
N VAL A 8 4.59 10.91 -6.95
CA VAL A 8 4.96 9.61 -7.48
C VAL A 8 4.63 9.52 -8.97
N SER A 9 3.48 10.01 -9.40
CA SER A 9 3.06 10.00 -10.81
C SER A 9 4.00 10.83 -11.69
N VAL A 10 4.43 12.02 -11.23
CA VAL A 10 5.41 12.84 -11.92
C VAL A 10 6.76 12.12 -12.03
N LEU A 11 7.21 11.47 -10.94
CA LEU A 11 8.46 10.70 -10.95
C LEU A 11 8.37 9.54 -11.93
N VAL A 12 7.31 8.73 -11.87
CA VAL A 12 7.09 7.58 -12.76
C VAL A 12 7.07 8.02 -14.22
N LEU A 13 6.35 9.10 -14.55
CA LEU A 13 6.28 9.63 -15.90
C LEU A 13 7.65 10.12 -16.38
N SER A 14 8.36 10.88 -15.56
CA SER A 14 9.69 11.39 -15.91
C SER A 14 10.72 10.28 -16.09
N GLU A 15 10.68 9.23 -15.26
CA GLU A 15 11.55 8.05 -15.37
C GLU A 15 11.23 7.21 -16.61
N PHE A 16 9.95 7.09 -16.95
CA PHE A 16 9.54 6.43 -18.18
C PHE A 16 10.08 7.17 -19.42
N LEU A 17 9.87 8.49 -19.50
CA LEU A 17 10.35 9.30 -20.60
C LEU A 17 11.89 9.27 -20.69
N LEU A 18 12.58 9.33 -19.56
CA LEU A 18 14.04 9.23 -19.48
C LEU A 18 14.52 7.86 -19.99
N SER A 19 13.88 6.77 -19.54
CA SER A 19 14.22 5.41 -19.98
C SER A 19 13.97 5.24 -21.47
N LEU A 20 12.83 5.70 -21.96
CA LEU A 20 12.50 5.66 -23.38
C LEU A 20 13.51 6.45 -24.23
N ALA A 21 13.89 7.63 -23.79
CA ALA A 21 14.92 8.44 -24.46
C ALA A 21 16.29 7.74 -24.49
N CYS A 22 16.68 7.06 -23.41
CA CYS A 22 17.93 6.29 -23.37
C CYS A 22 17.90 5.09 -24.34
N PHE A 23 16.80 4.37 -24.43
CA PHE A 23 16.64 3.25 -25.37
C PHE A 23 16.61 3.72 -26.82
N ILE A 24 15.84 4.77 -27.14
CA ILE A 24 15.78 5.37 -28.47
C ILE A 24 17.15 5.94 -28.86
N GLY A 25 17.80 6.72 -27.99
CA GLY A 25 19.13 7.28 -28.25
C GLY A 25 20.17 6.21 -28.52
N SER A 26 20.13 5.10 -27.79
CA SER A 26 21.03 3.96 -28.03
C SER A 26 20.76 3.26 -29.36
N ALA A 27 19.46 3.10 -29.73
CA ALA A 27 19.10 2.56 -31.06
C ALA A 27 19.56 3.47 -32.20
N LEU A 28 19.37 4.78 -32.08
CA LEU A 28 19.84 5.76 -33.03
C LEU A 28 21.37 5.75 -33.17
N ALA A 29 22.11 5.58 -32.09
CA ALA A 29 23.57 5.51 -32.11
C ALA A 29 24.11 4.32 -32.89
N PHE A 30 23.40 3.16 -32.85
CA PHE A 30 23.81 1.93 -33.56
C PHE A 30 23.25 1.80 -34.97
N TYR A 31 22.05 2.25 -35.22
CA TYR A 31 21.31 1.95 -36.47
C TYR A 31 20.86 3.23 -37.20
N GLY A 32 21.17 4.41 -36.69
CA GLY A 32 20.63 5.66 -37.24
C GLY A 32 19.09 5.64 -37.22
N PHE A 33 18.46 6.37 -38.14
CA PHE A 33 17.00 6.42 -38.23
C PHE A 33 16.35 5.09 -38.64
N ALA A 34 17.08 4.17 -39.30
CA ALA A 34 16.59 2.81 -39.58
C ALA A 34 16.31 1.99 -38.32
N GLY A 35 16.86 2.38 -37.17
CA GLY A 35 16.57 1.77 -35.86
C GLY A 35 15.16 2.04 -35.32
N LEU A 36 14.42 2.98 -35.93
CA LEU A 36 13.08 3.39 -35.52
C LEU A 36 11.97 2.85 -36.43
N GLU A 37 12.25 1.88 -37.29
CA GLU A 37 11.27 1.27 -38.16
C GLU A 37 10.18 0.53 -37.36
N ASP A 38 9.01 0.39 -37.97
CA ASP A 38 7.81 -0.23 -37.37
C ASP A 38 8.13 -1.62 -36.79
N GLY A 39 7.72 -1.84 -35.53
CA GLY A 39 7.99 -3.04 -34.72
C GLY A 39 9.15 -2.90 -33.74
N ARG A 40 10.22 -2.20 -34.04
CA ARG A 40 11.34 -1.97 -33.09
C ARG A 40 10.99 -0.95 -32.03
N LEU A 41 10.20 0.08 -32.36
CA LEU A 41 9.69 1.05 -31.39
C LEU A 41 8.89 0.40 -30.28
N ALA A 42 8.08 -0.64 -30.58
CA ALA A 42 7.35 -1.40 -29.59
C ALA A 42 8.29 -2.12 -28.62
N GLY A 43 9.36 -2.74 -29.12
CA GLY A 43 10.38 -3.40 -28.31
C GLY A 43 11.10 -2.41 -27.37
N LEU A 44 11.49 -1.23 -27.88
CA LEU A 44 12.12 -0.16 -27.06
C LEU A 44 11.17 0.37 -25.97
N ALA A 45 9.89 0.56 -26.31
CA ALA A 45 8.87 1.00 -25.36
C ALA A 45 8.63 -0.06 -24.25
N ILE A 46 8.59 -1.35 -24.61
CA ILE A 46 8.46 -2.45 -23.66
C ILE A 46 9.69 -2.55 -22.76
N ALA A 47 10.90 -2.35 -23.31
CA ALA A 47 12.11 -2.29 -22.52
C ALA A 47 12.08 -1.13 -21.51
N ALA A 48 11.62 0.07 -21.91
CA ALA A 48 11.44 1.19 -20.99
C ALA A 48 10.37 0.92 -19.92
N LEU A 49 9.23 0.30 -20.28
CA LEU A 49 8.19 -0.11 -19.35
C LEU A 49 8.69 -1.16 -18.36
N SER A 50 9.57 -2.07 -18.78
CA SER A 50 10.16 -3.07 -17.89
C SER A 50 11.05 -2.45 -16.81
N VAL A 51 11.73 -1.33 -17.12
CA VAL A 51 12.48 -0.57 -16.09
C VAL A 51 11.52 -0.01 -15.04
N ILE A 52 10.41 0.59 -15.46
CA ILE A 52 9.42 1.15 -14.52
C ILE A 52 8.78 0.04 -13.68
N ALA A 53 8.41 -1.08 -14.31
CA ALA A 53 7.92 -2.26 -13.59
C ALA A 53 8.96 -2.77 -12.58
N GLY A 54 10.22 -2.88 -12.96
CA GLY A 54 11.31 -3.25 -12.06
C GLY A 54 11.46 -2.29 -10.88
N CYS A 55 11.41 -0.96 -11.12
CA CYS A 55 11.41 0.05 -10.05
C CYS A 55 10.22 -0.10 -9.10
N PHE A 56 9.06 -0.49 -9.64
CA PHE A 56 7.88 -0.74 -8.84
C PHE A 56 8.04 -2.00 -7.98
N PHE A 57 8.49 -3.11 -8.56
CA PHE A 57 8.73 -4.38 -7.87
C PHE A 57 9.80 -4.27 -6.77
N THR A 58 10.85 -3.49 -6.98
CA THR A 58 11.89 -3.25 -5.96
C THR A 58 11.46 -2.23 -4.90
N GLY A 59 10.23 -1.69 -4.99
CA GLY A 59 9.69 -0.73 -4.01
C GLY A 59 10.33 0.65 -4.06
N LEU A 60 11.03 1.01 -5.13
CA LEU A 60 11.70 2.30 -5.32
C LEU A 60 10.72 3.50 -5.33
N TYR A 61 9.43 3.29 -5.54
CA TYR A 61 8.38 4.31 -5.47
C TYR A 61 7.72 4.44 -4.11
N ARG A 62 8.00 3.51 -3.17
CA ARG A 62 7.46 3.53 -1.82
C ARG A 62 8.19 4.55 -0.93
N ASN A 63 9.51 4.63 -1.06
CA ASN A 63 10.35 5.52 -0.28
C ASN A 63 11.04 6.52 -1.21
N LEU A 64 10.49 7.74 -1.32
CA LEU A 64 11.07 8.82 -2.11
C LEU A 64 12.35 9.40 -1.47
N GLN A 65 12.60 9.10 -0.19
CA GLN A 65 13.81 9.46 0.54
C GLN A 65 14.55 8.18 0.98
N TRP A 66 15.69 7.92 0.37
CA TRP A 66 16.48 6.71 0.65
C TRP A 66 17.24 6.83 1.97
N ARG A 67 17.29 5.72 2.71
CA ARG A 67 18.08 5.58 3.92
C ARG A 67 19.59 5.68 3.65
N SER A 68 20.05 5.22 2.48
CA SER A 68 21.44 5.34 2.04
C SER A 68 21.56 5.32 0.52
N ARG A 69 22.63 5.97 -0.01
CA ARG A 69 22.95 5.96 -1.45
C ARG A 69 23.28 4.55 -1.96
N ILE A 70 23.87 3.72 -1.10
CA ILE A 70 24.24 2.33 -1.42
C ILE A 70 22.98 1.50 -1.68
N SER A 71 21.97 1.62 -0.83
CA SER A 71 20.69 0.93 -1.02
C SER A 71 20.02 1.29 -2.37
N LEU A 72 20.07 2.57 -2.77
CA LEU A 72 19.56 2.99 -4.07
C LEU A 72 20.31 2.34 -5.23
N ILE A 73 21.65 2.31 -5.16
CA ILE A 73 22.48 1.69 -6.19
C ILE A 73 22.16 0.20 -6.31
N LEU A 74 22.09 -0.54 -5.20
CA LEU A 74 21.77 -1.97 -5.19
C LEU A 74 20.37 -2.26 -5.76
N GLN A 75 19.39 -1.45 -5.39
CA GLN A 75 18.03 -1.59 -5.95
C GLN A 75 17.99 -1.29 -7.46
N LEU A 76 18.71 -0.28 -7.94
CA LEU A 76 18.83 -0.02 -9.38
C LEU A 76 19.57 -1.14 -10.09
N CYS A 77 20.62 -1.71 -9.51
CA CYS A 77 21.31 -2.88 -10.08
C CYS A 77 20.36 -4.07 -10.24
N SER A 78 19.49 -4.34 -9.25
CA SER A 78 18.51 -5.44 -9.37
C SER A 78 17.46 -5.14 -10.44
N VAL A 79 16.99 -3.88 -10.57
CA VAL A 79 16.06 -3.48 -11.64
C VAL A 79 16.67 -3.75 -13.01
N PHE A 80 17.86 -3.23 -13.24
CA PHE A 80 18.51 -3.36 -14.55
C PHE A 80 18.98 -4.78 -14.85
N GLY A 81 19.33 -5.57 -13.83
CA GLY A 81 19.56 -7.00 -13.95
C GLY A 81 18.32 -7.75 -14.43
N LEU A 82 17.15 -7.43 -13.87
CA LEU A 82 15.88 -8.02 -14.29
C LEU A 82 15.52 -7.63 -15.74
N VAL A 83 15.76 -6.38 -16.14
CA VAL A 83 15.55 -5.91 -17.52
C VAL A 83 16.43 -6.68 -18.50
N LEU A 84 17.71 -6.90 -18.17
CA LEU A 84 18.63 -7.68 -19.01
C LEU A 84 18.17 -9.14 -19.15
N LEU A 85 17.72 -9.77 -18.07
CA LEU A 85 17.18 -11.13 -18.10
C LEU A 85 15.93 -11.22 -18.97
N MET A 86 15.03 -10.24 -18.88
CA MET A 86 13.81 -10.19 -19.67
C MET A 86 14.08 -9.99 -21.16
N GLN A 87 15.01 -9.11 -21.51
CA GLN A 87 15.44 -8.93 -22.91
C GLN A 87 16.18 -10.16 -23.47
N GLY A 88 16.96 -10.85 -22.62
CA GLY A 88 17.56 -12.13 -22.97
C GLY A 88 16.54 -13.21 -23.26
N ALA A 89 15.44 -13.26 -22.48
CA ALA A 89 14.34 -14.19 -22.72
C ALA A 89 13.61 -13.89 -24.05
N PHE A 90 13.37 -12.61 -24.37
CA PHE A 90 12.77 -12.21 -25.66
C PHE A 90 13.68 -12.59 -26.84
N ALA A 91 14.98 -12.40 -26.71
CA ALA A 91 15.95 -12.81 -27.71
C ALA A 91 15.98 -14.32 -27.92
N TYR A 92 15.85 -15.12 -26.83
CA TYR A 92 15.81 -16.58 -26.91
C TYR A 92 14.54 -17.10 -27.62
N VAL A 93 13.39 -16.47 -27.37
CA VAL A 93 12.11 -16.84 -28.00
C VAL A 93 12.01 -16.32 -29.45
N GLY A 94 12.89 -15.40 -29.85
CA GLY A 94 12.89 -14.85 -31.22
C GLY A 94 11.67 -13.98 -31.51
N THR A 95 11.24 -13.16 -30.55
CA THR A 95 10.06 -12.30 -30.70
C THR A 95 10.38 -11.01 -31.44
N ALA A 96 9.37 -10.43 -32.11
CA ALA A 96 9.48 -9.09 -32.72
C ALA A 96 9.75 -7.96 -31.68
N LEU A 97 9.71 -8.29 -30.39
CA LEU A 97 9.96 -7.38 -29.27
C LEU A 97 11.42 -7.38 -28.81
N GLU A 98 12.27 -8.19 -29.45
CA GLU A 98 13.69 -8.25 -29.17
C GLU A 98 14.37 -6.94 -29.49
N VAL A 99 15.11 -6.39 -28.52
CA VAL A 99 16.04 -5.27 -28.72
C VAL A 99 17.44 -5.87 -28.89
N ALA A 100 18.15 -5.45 -29.92
CA ALA A 100 19.50 -5.97 -30.20
C ALA A 100 20.41 -5.84 -28.98
N ARG A 101 21.18 -6.89 -28.69
CA ARG A 101 22.00 -7.03 -27.46
C ARG A 101 22.92 -5.83 -27.16
N TRP A 102 23.56 -5.25 -28.20
CA TRP A 102 24.45 -4.12 -28.02
C TRP A 102 23.69 -2.83 -27.70
N VAL A 103 22.51 -2.63 -28.32
CA VAL A 103 21.61 -1.52 -28.02
C VAL A 103 21.12 -1.64 -26.58
N THR A 104 20.71 -2.84 -26.15
CA THR A 104 20.25 -3.10 -24.79
C THR A 104 21.35 -2.82 -23.75
N LEU A 105 22.58 -3.30 -23.97
CA LEU A 105 23.70 -3.07 -23.06
C LEU A 105 24.04 -1.59 -22.92
N LEU A 106 24.12 -0.88 -24.04
CA LEU A 106 24.38 0.57 -24.03
C LEU A 106 23.23 1.33 -23.35
N ALA A 107 21.99 1.02 -23.72
CA ALA A 107 20.81 1.67 -23.17
C ALA A 107 20.70 1.48 -21.65
N VAL A 108 20.90 0.26 -21.17
CA VAL A 108 20.87 -0.09 -19.75
C VAL A 108 21.96 0.65 -18.98
N SER A 109 23.19 0.73 -19.53
CA SER A 109 24.29 1.42 -18.88
C SER A 109 24.05 2.94 -18.77
N ILE A 110 23.60 3.56 -19.86
CA ILE A 110 23.27 4.99 -19.86
C ILE A 110 22.08 5.27 -18.94
N ASN A 111 21.03 4.45 -19.03
CA ASN A 111 19.81 4.62 -18.24
C ASN A 111 20.08 4.44 -16.73
N PHE A 112 20.96 3.51 -16.34
CA PHE A 112 21.37 3.35 -14.95
C PHE A 112 21.97 4.64 -14.38
N LEU A 113 22.92 5.25 -15.11
CA LEU A 113 23.56 6.51 -14.69
C LEU A 113 22.57 7.68 -14.70
N ALA A 114 21.76 7.77 -15.75
CA ALA A 114 20.75 8.82 -15.90
C ALA A 114 19.69 8.73 -14.79
N MET A 115 19.22 7.54 -14.47
CA MET A 115 18.22 7.30 -13.43
C MET A 115 18.77 7.55 -12.03
N LEU A 116 20.02 7.15 -11.77
CA LEU A 116 20.70 7.46 -10.51
C LEU A 116 20.82 8.97 -10.31
N GLY A 117 21.31 9.69 -11.33
CA GLY A 117 21.43 11.15 -11.31
C GLY A 117 20.08 11.84 -11.16
N TRP A 118 19.08 11.42 -11.93
CA TRP A 118 17.72 11.96 -11.87
C TRP A 118 17.11 11.81 -10.48
N ARG A 119 17.21 10.63 -9.86
CA ARG A 119 16.67 10.40 -8.51
C ARG A 119 17.33 11.28 -7.46
N ILE A 120 18.65 11.45 -7.52
CA ILE A 120 19.37 12.36 -6.61
C ILE A 120 18.91 13.81 -6.84
N ALA A 121 18.80 14.25 -8.08
CA ALA A 121 18.31 15.57 -8.42
C ALA A 121 16.85 15.79 -8.00
N TYR A 122 15.97 14.81 -8.26
CA TYR A 122 14.57 14.87 -7.90
C TYR A 122 14.36 14.93 -6.38
N ALA A 123 15.12 14.16 -5.60
CA ALA A 123 15.07 14.24 -4.14
C ALA A 123 15.53 15.61 -3.61
N GLY A 124 16.54 16.21 -4.23
CA GLY A 124 16.99 17.58 -3.94
C GLY A 124 15.91 18.62 -4.29
N LEU A 125 15.31 18.49 -5.47
CA LEU A 125 14.23 19.35 -5.94
C LEU A 125 12.99 19.27 -5.02
N LEU A 126 12.61 18.06 -4.61
CA LEU A 126 11.51 17.88 -3.67
C LEU A 126 11.77 18.58 -2.34
N LYS A 127 12.99 18.49 -1.79
CA LYS A 127 13.35 19.18 -0.55
C LYS A 127 13.29 20.70 -0.70
N ALA A 128 13.70 21.24 -1.86
CA ALA A 128 13.68 22.66 -2.14
C ALA A 128 12.26 23.21 -2.38
N LEU A 129 11.46 22.49 -3.18
CA LEU A 129 10.10 22.94 -3.55
C LEU A 129 9.06 22.66 -2.46
N PHE A 130 9.26 21.61 -1.67
CA PHE A 130 8.33 21.18 -0.64
C PHE A 130 9.03 21.06 0.71
N PRO A 131 9.34 22.19 1.36
CA PRO A 131 9.90 22.18 2.70
C PRO A 131 8.96 21.47 3.67
N VAL A 132 9.55 20.85 4.70
CA VAL A 132 8.81 20.15 5.74
C VAL A 132 7.70 21.05 6.30
N SER A 133 6.50 20.49 6.42
CA SER A 133 5.32 21.23 6.88
C SER A 133 5.11 20.97 8.39
N PRO A 134 5.42 21.92 9.26
CA PRO A 134 5.23 21.76 10.69
C PRO A 134 3.73 21.74 11.04
N ILE A 135 3.34 20.73 11.83
CA ILE A 135 1.98 20.52 12.32
C ILE A 135 1.89 20.94 13.77
N LEU A 136 0.93 21.80 14.08
CA LEU A 136 0.53 22.14 15.45
C LEU A 136 -0.75 21.37 15.78
N PHE A 137 -0.74 20.65 16.87
CA PHE A 137 -1.88 19.86 17.33
C PHE A 137 -2.67 20.64 18.39
N LEU A 138 -4.00 20.65 18.24
CA LEU A 138 -4.92 21.18 19.25
C LEU A 138 -5.50 19.99 20.03
N GLY A 139 -5.19 19.91 21.31
CA GLY A 139 -5.52 18.80 22.17
C GLY A 139 -4.45 17.71 22.20
N VAL A 140 -4.49 16.94 23.28
CA VAL A 140 -3.64 15.77 23.51
C VAL A 140 -4.58 14.60 23.82
N ASP A 141 -4.91 13.85 22.78
CA ASP A 141 -5.65 12.59 22.88
C ASP A 141 -4.85 11.45 22.23
N ASP A 142 -5.26 10.21 22.45
CA ASP A 142 -4.57 9.01 21.93
C ASP A 142 -4.40 9.06 20.41
N VAL A 143 -5.40 9.59 19.68
CA VAL A 143 -5.38 9.66 18.20
C VAL A 143 -4.34 10.68 17.75
N VAL A 144 -4.30 11.83 18.42
CA VAL A 144 -3.32 12.91 18.14
C VAL A 144 -1.91 12.43 18.45
N CYS A 145 -1.72 11.72 19.58
CA CYS A 145 -0.43 11.12 19.94
C CYS A 145 0.02 10.09 18.89
N GLU A 146 -0.87 9.20 18.44
CA GLU A 146 -0.56 8.21 17.40
C GLU A 146 -0.18 8.86 16.07
N ILE A 147 -0.85 9.97 15.69
CA ILE A 147 -0.48 10.77 14.51
C ILE A 147 0.90 11.38 14.68
N ALA A 148 1.19 11.97 15.84
CA ALA A 148 2.48 12.63 16.10
C ALA A 148 3.64 11.63 16.08
N ASP A 149 3.48 10.44 16.68
CA ASP A 149 4.48 9.37 16.63
C ASP A 149 4.68 8.85 15.21
N ALA A 150 3.60 8.67 14.44
CA ALA A 150 3.69 8.25 13.05
C ALA A 150 4.36 9.31 12.14
N VAL A 151 4.15 10.60 12.40
CA VAL A 151 4.84 11.70 11.73
C VAL A 151 6.33 11.70 12.06
N ALA A 152 6.69 11.51 13.32
CA ALA A 152 8.09 11.46 13.76
C ALA A 152 8.82 10.23 13.20
N ALA A 153 8.14 9.07 13.14
CA ALA A 153 8.70 7.83 12.60
C ALA A 153 8.86 7.85 11.07
N ARG A 154 8.12 8.73 10.34
CA ARG A 154 8.07 8.79 8.86
C ARG A 154 8.34 10.20 8.33
N PRO A 155 9.58 10.72 8.45
CA PRO A 155 9.93 12.06 7.96
C PRO A 155 9.75 12.20 6.42
N GLU A 156 9.69 11.08 5.69
CA GLU A 156 9.39 11.04 4.25
C GLU A 156 7.98 11.56 3.89
N LEU A 157 7.05 11.61 4.83
CA LEU A 157 5.74 12.23 4.63
C LEU A 157 5.83 13.76 4.43
N GLY A 158 6.98 14.38 4.77
CA GLY A 158 7.20 15.80 4.65
C GLY A 158 6.47 16.62 5.73
N TYR A 159 6.15 16.00 6.86
CA TYR A 159 5.57 16.64 8.04
C TYR A 159 6.55 16.60 9.22
N SER A 160 6.42 17.54 10.13
CA SER A 160 7.09 17.54 11.44
C SER A 160 6.14 17.99 12.52
N VAL A 161 6.38 17.57 13.75
CA VAL A 161 5.62 18.01 14.91
C VAL A 161 6.17 19.38 15.32
N ALA A 162 5.33 20.42 15.28
CA ALA A 162 5.69 21.76 15.76
C ALA A 162 5.43 21.93 17.26
N GLY A 163 4.43 21.24 17.81
CA GLY A 163 4.05 21.26 19.21
C GLY A 163 2.57 20.96 19.41
N PHE A 164 2.14 21.08 20.65
CA PHE A 164 0.76 20.81 21.07
C PHE A 164 0.22 22.01 21.86
N LEU A 165 -1.09 22.24 21.75
CA LEU A 165 -1.81 23.13 22.64
C LEU A 165 -2.80 22.28 23.46
N SER A 166 -2.80 22.43 24.77
CA SER A 166 -3.64 21.61 25.65
C SER A 166 -4.14 22.39 26.85
N GLU A 167 -5.39 22.10 27.25
CA GLU A 167 -5.96 22.58 28.50
C GLU A 167 -5.57 21.71 29.70
N THR A 168 -5.25 20.43 29.43
CA THR A 168 -5.02 19.40 30.44
C THR A 168 -3.56 19.35 30.91
N TYR A 169 -2.62 19.55 29.97
CA TYR A 169 -1.17 19.44 30.27
C TYR A 169 -0.51 20.81 30.37
N PRO A 170 0.39 21.01 31.36
CA PRO A 170 1.09 22.28 31.51
C PRO A 170 2.08 22.53 30.37
N PRO A 171 2.33 23.84 30.04
CA PRO A 171 3.33 24.17 29.01
C PRO A 171 4.71 23.60 29.33
N GLY A 172 5.42 23.13 28.31
CA GLY A 172 6.72 22.46 28.41
C GLY A 172 6.67 20.97 28.64
N SER A 173 5.49 20.36 28.91
CA SER A 173 5.35 18.93 29.07
C SER A 173 5.69 18.20 27.77
N PRO A 174 6.53 17.15 27.80
CA PRO A 174 6.80 16.33 26.62
C PRO A 174 5.57 15.50 26.26
N VAL A 175 5.30 15.39 24.97
CA VAL A 175 4.20 14.59 24.39
C VAL A 175 4.78 13.69 23.28
N ALA A 176 3.92 12.96 22.61
CA ALA A 176 4.26 12.05 21.51
C ALA A 176 5.02 12.74 20.36
N GLY A 177 5.76 11.94 19.58
CA GLY A 177 6.50 12.44 18.41
C GLY A 177 7.62 13.42 18.70
N GLY A 178 8.11 13.50 19.96
CA GLY A 178 9.14 14.43 20.38
C GLY A 178 8.65 15.88 20.51
N GLY A 179 7.34 16.12 20.41
CA GLY A 179 6.72 17.43 20.58
C GLY A 179 6.52 17.82 22.05
N LYS A 180 6.29 19.10 22.30
CA LYS A 180 6.01 19.66 23.64
C LYS A 180 4.71 20.44 23.61
N VAL A 181 4.10 20.62 24.78
CA VAL A 181 2.99 21.54 24.96
C VAL A 181 3.54 22.96 24.95
N GLU A 182 3.11 23.78 23.97
CA GLU A 182 3.59 25.15 23.77
C GLU A 182 2.72 26.18 24.50
N GLY A 183 1.51 25.82 24.93
CA GLY A 183 0.57 26.69 25.62
C GLY A 183 -0.82 26.12 25.70
N ARG A 184 -1.77 26.95 26.11
CA ARG A 184 -3.21 26.63 26.10
C ARG A 184 -3.81 26.86 24.71
N ILE A 185 -5.01 26.35 24.49
CA ILE A 185 -5.73 26.51 23.21
C ILE A 185 -6.03 28.00 22.92
N GLU A 186 -6.29 28.79 23.96
CA GLU A 186 -6.49 30.24 23.88
C GLU A 186 -5.24 31.01 23.38
N ASP A 187 -4.04 30.44 23.62
CA ASP A 187 -2.76 31.04 23.21
C ASP A 187 -2.46 30.77 21.70
N LEU A 188 -3.36 30.13 20.97
CA LEU A 188 -3.16 29.81 19.54
C LEU A 188 -2.64 31.02 18.72
N PRO A 189 -3.20 32.24 18.81
CA PRO A 189 -2.68 33.38 18.06
C PRO A 189 -1.23 33.75 18.40
N LEU A 190 -0.85 33.62 19.66
CA LEU A 190 0.51 33.93 20.17
C LEU A 190 1.51 32.87 19.68
N VAL A 191 1.13 31.60 19.75
CA VAL A 191 1.95 30.46 19.32
C VAL A 191 2.15 30.49 17.79
N LEU A 192 1.13 30.83 17.02
CA LEU A 192 1.25 31.01 15.56
C LEU A 192 2.14 32.20 15.16
N GLY A 193 2.34 33.18 16.07
CA GLY A 193 3.30 34.27 15.87
C GLY A 193 4.76 33.87 16.17
N LYS A 194 4.95 32.84 17.00
CA LYS A 194 6.29 32.33 17.39
C LYS A 194 6.77 31.19 16.56
N LEU A 195 5.88 30.26 16.20
CA LEU A 195 6.18 29.03 15.46
C LEU A 195 5.76 29.16 14.00
N HIS A 196 6.62 28.66 13.11
CA HIS A 196 6.30 28.56 11.69
C HIS A 196 5.38 27.35 11.45
N VAL A 197 4.07 27.51 11.69
CA VAL A 197 3.07 26.45 11.50
C VAL A 197 2.49 26.53 10.11
N ARG A 198 2.44 25.41 9.41
CA ARG A 198 1.77 25.29 8.10
C ARG A 198 0.46 24.54 8.15
N ARG A 199 0.27 23.70 9.17
CA ARG A 199 -0.96 22.92 9.35
C ARG A 199 -1.33 22.88 10.83
N ILE A 200 -2.63 22.99 11.11
CA ILE A 200 -3.23 22.78 12.42
C ILE A 200 -4.10 21.54 12.33
N VAL A 201 -3.95 20.63 13.29
CA VAL A 201 -4.79 19.43 13.43
C VAL A 201 -5.51 19.50 14.75
N ALA A 202 -6.85 19.53 14.72
CA ALA A 202 -7.69 19.59 15.90
C ALA A 202 -8.02 18.17 16.40
N GLY A 203 -7.73 17.87 17.66
CA GLY A 203 -8.11 16.67 18.36
C GLY A 203 -9.62 16.60 18.59
N MET A 204 -10.14 15.37 18.82
CA MET A 204 -11.59 15.14 18.88
C MET A 204 -12.22 15.66 20.18
N GLU A 205 -11.51 15.63 21.30
CA GLU A 205 -12.05 16.11 22.58
C GLU A 205 -12.24 17.61 22.57
N GLU A 206 -11.25 18.35 22.08
CA GLU A 206 -11.27 19.80 21.98
C GLU A 206 -12.30 20.30 20.96
N MET A 207 -12.52 19.58 19.87
CA MET A 207 -13.57 19.90 18.91
C MET A 207 -14.98 19.88 19.53
N ARG A 208 -15.19 19.10 20.57
CA ARG A 208 -16.49 18.99 21.25
C ARG A 208 -16.72 20.07 22.29
N ARG A 209 -15.66 20.62 22.89
CA ARG A 209 -15.77 21.51 24.06
C ARG A 209 -15.48 22.99 23.76
N HIS A 210 -14.35 23.32 23.17
CA HIS A 210 -13.88 24.72 23.04
C HIS A 210 -13.03 24.94 21.79
N LEU A 211 -13.64 24.80 20.61
CA LEU A 211 -12.91 25.10 19.37
C LEU A 211 -12.75 26.63 19.22
N PRO A 212 -11.51 27.17 19.13
CA PRO A 212 -11.28 28.60 18.95
C PRO A 212 -11.57 29.01 17.49
N VAL A 213 -12.86 28.98 17.08
CA VAL A 213 -13.29 29.15 15.70
C VAL A 213 -12.74 30.42 15.06
N ALA A 214 -12.78 31.56 15.79
CA ALA A 214 -12.28 32.82 15.27
C ALA A 214 -10.78 32.78 14.96
N ALA A 215 -9.98 32.20 15.85
CA ALA A 215 -8.53 32.04 15.65
C ALA A 215 -8.20 31.07 14.50
N LEU A 216 -8.97 29.97 14.34
CA LEU A 216 -8.79 29.00 13.26
C LEU A 216 -9.17 29.62 11.91
N VAL A 217 -10.26 30.39 11.83
CA VAL A 217 -10.63 31.14 10.62
C VAL A 217 -9.54 32.16 10.26
N ALA A 218 -8.99 32.86 11.23
CA ALA A 218 -7.88 33.80 11.01
C ALA A 218 -6.61 33.07 10.51
N ALA A 219 -6.29 31.91 11.08
CA ALA A 219 -5.19 31.06 10.63
C ALA A 219 -5.40 30.60 9.17
N LYS A 220 -6.60 30.16 8.83
CA LYS A 220 -6.96 29.73 7.46
C LYS A 220 -6.81 30.87 6.46
N ARG A 221 -7.18 32.10 6.82
CA ARG A 221 -6.98 33.30 5.98
C ARG A 221 -5.49 33.62 5.76
N LYS A 222 -4.62 33.25 6.69
CA LYS A 222 -3.15 33.36 6.54
C LYS A 222 -2.53 32.20 5.76
N GLY A 223 -3.33 31.31 5.17
CA GLY A 223 -2.87 30.18 4.37
C GLY A 223 -2.46 28.93 5.18
N ILE A 224 -2.74 28.89 6.51
CA ILE A 224 -2.49 27.72 7.35
C ILE A 224 -3.62 26.70 7.11
N ALA A 225 -3.26 25.46 6.75
CA ALA A 225 -4.25 24.40 6.56
C ALA A 225 -4.80 23.95 7.92
N VAL A 226 -6.12 23.94 8.06
CA VAL A 226 -6.80 23.47 9.28
C VAL A 226 -7.55 22.18 8.93
N GLY A 227 -7.37 21.14 9.74
CA GLY A 227 -8.00 19.83 9.54
C GLY A 227 -8.32 19.14 10.87
N GLU A 228 -9.15 18.11 10.77
CA GLU A 228 -9.53 17.24 11.87
C GLU A 228 -8.51 16.10 12.05
N ALA A 229 -8.38 15.60 13.30
CA ALA A 229 -7.51 14.49 13.62
C ALA A 229 -7.85 13.22 12.81
N GLY A 230 -9.12 12.92 12.59
CA GLY A 230 -9.53 11.77 11.76
C GLY A 230 -8.98 11.81 10.34
N SER A 231 -9.07 12.96 9.67
CA SER A 231 -8.52 13.15 8.32
C SER A 231 -6.98 13.13 8.31
N ALA A 232 -6.34 13.65 9.35
CA ALA A 232 -4.89 13.61 9.50
C ALA A 232 -4.40 12.17 9.78
N TYR A 233 -5.14 11.40 10.57
CA TYR A 233 -4.89 9.99 10.84
C TYR A 233 -4.92 9.16 9.55
N GLU A 234 -5.96 9.34 8.73
CA GLU A 234 -6.04 8.68 7.42
C GLU A 234 -4.83 9.01 6.53
N LEU A 235 -4.44 10.28 6.52
CA LEU A 235 -3.34 10.76 5.68
C LEU A 235 -1.99 10.17 6.11
N VAL A 236 -1.74 10.12 7.42
CA VAL A 236 -0.44 9.75 8.00
C VAL A 236 -0.35 8.25 8.23
N CYS A 237 -1.39 7.64 8.81
CA CYS A 237 -1.39 6.23 9.19
C CYS A 237 -1.87 5.30 8.07
N GLY A 238 -2.58 5.81 7.04
CA GLY A 238 -3.16 4.99 5.98
C GLY A 238 -4.29 4.09 6.49
N ARG A 239 -4.97 4.50 7.57
CA ARG A 239 -6.07 3.81 8.24
C ARG A 239 -7.19 4.79 8.56
N VAL A 240 -8.42 4.32 8.60
CA VAL A 240 -9.58 5.12 9.00
C VAL A 240 -9.78 4.96 10.50
N CYS A 241 -9.67 6.05 11.25
CA CYS A 241 -9.78 6.02 12.70
C CYS A 241 -11.21 5.66 13.15
N SER A 242 -11.41 4.45 13.69
CA SER A 242 -12.71 3.97 14.15
C SER A 242 -13.25 4.76 15.35
N ARG A 243 -12.35 5.30 16.18
CA ARG A 243 -12.68 6.09 17.38
C ARG A 243 -13.26 7.46 17.07
N THR A 244 -13.01 8.00 15.85
CA THR A 244 -13.49 9.33 15.44
C THR A 244 -14.85 9.32 14.74
N PHE A 245 -15.37 8.14 14.39
CA PHE A 245 -16.66 8.03 13.71
C PHE A 245 -17.83 8.46 14.58
N ARG A 246 -18.63 9.37 14.04
CA ARG A 246 -19.93 9.72 14.61
C ARG A 246 -21.03 8.84 14.00
N PRO A 247 -22.03 8.40 14.77
CA PRO A 247 -23.17 7.66 14.21
C PRO A 247 -23.82 8.40 13.04
N SER A 248 -23.89 9.74 13.09
CA SER A 248 -24.41 10.58 12.03
C SER A 248 -23.60 10.49 10.71
N GLN A 249 -22.27 10.32 10.80
CA GLN A 249 -21.43 10.15 9.61
C GLN A 249 -21.66 8.79 8.94
N ILE A 250 -21.99 7.76 9.72
CA ILE A 250 -22.31 6.42 9.20
C ILE A 250 -23.69 6.44 8.52
N ILE A 251 -24.66 7.17 9.11
CA ILE A 251 -26.07 7.18 8.64
C ILE A 251 -26.24 8.13 7.44
N PHE A 252 -25.66 9.32 7.52
CA PHE A 252 -25.88 10.40 6.55
C PHE A 252 -24.69 10.62 5.60
N GLY A 253 -23.50 10.11 5.95
CA GLY A 253 -22.31 10.26 5.16
C GLY A 253 -22.16 9.15 4.13
N ASN A 254 -21.95 9.53 2.84
CA ASN A 254 -21.57 8.62 1.78
C ASN A 254 -20.05 8.35 1.76
N GLU A 255 -19.36 8.71 2.84
CA GLU A 255 -17.90 8.71 2.89
C GLU A 255 -17.26 7.31 2.80
N LEU A 256 -18.01 6.28 3.19
CA LEU A 256 -17.56 4.86 3.12
C LEU A 256 -18.23 4.11 1.95
N GLY A 257 -18.98 4.82 1.09
CA GLY A 257 -19.63 4.22 -0.06
C GLY A 257 -18.69 4.03 -1.24
N VAL A 258 -18.55 2.80 -1.72
CA VAL A 258 -17.79 2.49 -2.94
C VAL A 258 -18.64 2.77 -4.16
N SER A 259 -18.05 3.42 -5.17
CA SER A 259 -18.75 3.63 -6.45
C SER A 259 -19.10 2.27 -7.10
N PRO A 260 -20.39 2.06 -7.50
CA PRO A 260 -20.80 0.82 -8.17
C PRO A 260 -19.97 0.49 -9.43
N GLY A 261 -19.54 1.51 -10.16
CA GLY A 261 -18.69 1.33 -11.34
C GLY A 261 -17.30 0.77 -11.00
N VAL A 262 -16.70 1.22 -9.90
CA VAL A 262 -15.41 0.70 -9.43
C VAL A 262 -15.54 -0.76 -8.99
N MET A 263 -16.63 -1.11 -8.28
CA MET A 263 -16.89 -2.50 -7.87
C MET A 263 -17.13 -3.42 -9.06
N ALA A 264 -17.89 -2.95 -10.07
CA ALA A 264 -18.12 -3.72 -11.29
C ALA A 264 -16.81 -3.96 -12.06
N LEU A 265 -16.00 -2.92 -12.23
CA LEU A 265 -14.69 -3.01 -12.88
C LEU A 265 -13.77 -3.97 -12.11
N GLN A 266 -13.72 -3.87 -10.77
CA GLN A 266 -12.96 -4.80 -9.93
C GLN A 266 -13.40 -6.24 -10.14
N SER A 267 -14.70 -6.51 -10.20
CA SER A 267 -15.22 -7.85 -10.42
C SER A 267 -14.76 -8.43 -11.75
N ILE A 268 -14.71 -7.61 -12.82
CA ILE A 268 -14.28 -8.05 -14.16
C ILE A 268 -12.81 -8.47 -14.14
N TYR A 269 -11.89 -7.55 -13.77
CA TYR A 269 -10.46 -7.89 -13.81
C TYR A 269 -10.06 -8.91 -12.74
N SER A 270 -10.72 -8.90 -11.58
CA SER A 270 -10.46 -9.88 -10.52
C SER A 270 -10.85 -11.29 -10.95
N ASN A 271 -12.01 -11.47 -11.62
CA ASN A 271 -12.42 -12.77 -12.13
C ASN A 271 -11.53 -13.24 -13.29
N LEU A 272 -11.14 -12.32 -14.19
CA LEU A 272 -10.28 -12.66 -15.33
C LEU A 272 -8.88 -13.11 -14.85
N LEU A 273 -8.23 -12.29 -14.01
CA LEU A 273 -6.93 -12.62 -13.44
C LEU A 273 -7.01 -13.83 -12.49
N GLY A 274 -8.11 -13.95 -11.74
CA GLY A 274 -8.40 -15.09 -10.89
C GLY A 274 -8.55 -16.38 -11.68
N LEU A 275 -9.17 -16.36 -12.85
CA LEU A 275 -9.28 -17.51 -13.74
C LEU A 275 -7.91 -17.96 -14.25
N VAL A 276 -7.08 -17.03 -14.71
CA VAL A 276 -5.71 -17.34 -15.14
C VAL A 276 -4.91 -17.93 -13.99
N ALA A 277 -4.95 -17.29 -12.82
CA ALA A 277 -4.28 -17.78 -11.62
C ALA A 277 -4.80 -19.18 -11.19
N PHE A 278 -6.11 -19.43 -11.31
CA PHE A 278 -6.73 -20.72 -11.01
C PHE A 278 -6.21 -21.83 -11.93
N ILE A 279 -6.16 -21.59 -13.24
CA ILE A 279 -5.61 -22.54 -14.21
C ILE A 279 -4.17 -22.93 -13.85
N CYS A 280 -3.34 -21.93 -13.53
CA CYS A 280 -1.96 -22.17 -13.10
C CYS A 280 -1.88 -22.88 -11.72
N ALA A 281 -2.83 -22.62 -10.83
CA ALA A 281 -2.86 -23.22 -9.50
C ALA A 281 -3.35 -24.68 -9.47
N VAL A 282 -4.16 -25.13 -10.46
CA VAL A 282 -4.72 -26.49 -10.50
C VAL A 282 -3.66 -27.58 -10.37
N PRO A 283 -2.57 -27.62 -11.17
CA PRO A 283 -1.54 -28.65 -11.03
C PRO A 283 -0.84 -28.60 -9.66
N VAL A 284 -0.57 -27.41 -9.13
CA VAL A 284 0.05 -27.23 -7.82
C VAL A 284 -0.87 -27.73 -6.71
N LEU A 285 -2.17 -27.42 -6.80
CA LEU A 285 -3.18 -27.90 -5.85
C LEU A 285 -3.33 -29.42 -5.92
N ALA A 286 -3.31 -30.02 -7.11
CA ALA A 286 -3.37 -31.45 -7.28
C ALA A 286 -2.18 -32.15 -6.62
N ALA A 287 -0.97 -31.65 -6.86
CA ALA A 287 0.27 -32.15 -6.25
C ALA A 287 0.24 -32.00 -4.72
N ALA A 288 -0.11 -30.83 -4.21
CA ALA A 288 -0.21 -30.57 -2.77
C ALA A 288 -1.23 -31.49 -2.08
N ARG A 289 -2.40 -31.69 -2.70
CA ARG A 289 -3.43 -32.62 -2.20
C ARG A 289 -2.94 -34.07 -2.15
N ALA A 290 -2.21 -34.50 -3.18
CA ALA A 290 -1.61 -35.83 -3.20
C ALA A 290 -0.57 -36.00 -2.09
N ILE A 291 0.33 -35.05 -1.91
CA ILE A 291 1.35 -35.05 -0.86
C ILE A 291 0.70 -35.11 0.53
N ILE A 292 -0.35 -34.32 0.79
CA ILE A 292 -1.05 -34.33 2.08
C ILE A 292 -1.67 -35.72 2.33
N ARG A 293 -2.34 -36.31 1.34
CA ARG A 293 -2.98 -37.62 1.47
C ARG A 293 -2.00 -38.77 1.68
N LEU A 294 -0.81 -38.65 1.10
CA LEU A 294 0.26 -39.65 1.27
C LEU A 294 0.96 -39.49 2.62
N SER A 295 1.03 -38.25 3.16
CA SER A 295 1.74 -37.98 4.41
C SER A 295 0.93 -38.16 5.68
N SER A 296 -0.40 -38.08 5.60
CA SER A 296 -1.28 -38.20 6.77
C SER A 296 -2.71 -38.60 6.39
N ARG A 297 -3.39 -39.38 7.26
CA ARG A 297 -4.77 -39.81 7.08
C ARG A 297 -5.74 -38.62 7.15
N GLY A 298 -6.84 -38.66 6.38
CA GLY A 298 -7.91 -37.68 6.42
C GLY A 298 -7.97 -36.73 5.24
N PRO A 299 -8.92 -35.75 5.24
CA PRO A 299 -9.15 -34.86 4.11
C PRO A 299 -7.99 -33.89 3.92
N ALA A 300 -7.59 -33.62 2.66
CA ALA A 300 -6.54 -32.69 2.32
C ALA A 300 -6.97 -31.21 2.40
N LEU A 301 -8.27 -30.95 2.33
CA LEU A 301 -8.88 -29.62 2.41
C LEU A 301 -9.70 -29.51 3.69
N ILE A 302 -9.61 -28.37 4.34
CA ILE A 302 -10.47 -27.96 5.46
C ILE A 302 -11.32 -26.81 4.93
N SER A 303 -12.65 -26.96 5.04
CA SER A 303 -13.61 -25.95 4.61
C SER A 303 -14.26 -25.30 5.80
N GLU A 304 -14.35 -23.98 5.79
CA GLU A 304 -14.90 -23.16 6.87
C GLU A 304 -15.83 -22.10 6.27
N GLN A 305 -16.80 -21.62 7.08
CA GLN A 305 -17.70 -20.56 6.65
C GLN A 305 -17.13 -19.18 7.01
N TYR A 306 -17.20 -18.27 6.05
CA TYR A 306 -16.73 -16.90 6.16
C TYR A 306 -17.84 -15.90 5.85
N ALA A 307 -17.75 -14.71 6.43
CA ALA A 307 -18.63 -13.60 6.11
C ALA A 307 -18.18 -12.94 4.80
N GLY A 308 -19.05 -12.95 3.80
CA GLY A 308 -18.83 -12.33 2.50
C GLY A 308 -19.41 -10.92 2.39
N MET A 309 -19.55 -10.44 1.14
CA MET A 309 -20.14 -9.16 0.84
C MET A 309 -21.58 -9.08 1.38
N LYS A 310 -21.92 -7.96 2.03
CA LYS A 310 -23.22 -7.72 2.71
C LYS A 310 -23.54 -8.76 3.81
N GLY A 311 -22.51 -9.42 4.35
CA GLY A 311 -22.70 -10.46 5.37
C GLY A 311 -23.19 -11.81 4.86
N ILE A 312 -23.30 -12.00 3.53
CA ILE A 312 -23.74 -13.27 2.95
C ILE A 312 -22.65 -14.32 3.20
N PRO A 313 -22.95 -15.44 3.88
CA PRO A 313 -21.95 -16.45 4.17
C PRO A 313 -21.50 -17.18 2.91
N PHE A 314 -20.23 -17.53 2.85
CA PHE A 314 -19.65 -18.38 1.79
C PHE A 314 -18.67 -19.37 2.40
N THR A 315 -18.43 -20.47 1.68
CA THR A 315 -17.50 -21.52 2.11
C THR A 315 -16.16 -21.36 1.41
N ALA A 316 -15.09 -21.17 2.18
CA ALA A 316 -13.74 -21.19 1.65
C ALA A 316 -12.94 -22.36 2.21
N SER A 317 -12.07 -22.92 1.37
CA SER A 317 -11.22 -24.06 1.71
C SER A 317 -9.76 -23.63 1.86
N ARG A 318 -9.04 -24.34 2.74
CA ARG A 318 -7.58 -24.26 2.86
C ARG A 318 -6.95 -25.64 2.85
N LEU A 319 -5.67 -25.73 2.44
CA LEU A 319 -4.91 -26.96 2.54
C LEU A 319 -4.62 -27.29 4.01
N ARG A 320 -4.78 -28.56 4.36
CA ARG A 320 -4.51 -29.02 5.72
C ARG A 320 -3.00 -29.10 5.96
N CYS A 321 -2.51 -28.38 6.95
CA CYS A 321 -1.11 -28.35 7.33
C CYS A 321 -0.82 -29.14 8.62
N THR A 322 -1.86 -29.51 9.38
CA THR A 322 -1.75 -30.18 10.67
C THR A 322 -2.25 -31.61 10.63
N ASP A 323 -1.84 -32.41 11.61
CA ASP A 323 -2.33 -33.76 11.78
C ASP A 323 -3.81 -33.77 12.22
N VAL A 324 -4.55 -34.82 11.87
CA VAL A 324 -5.97 -34.98 12.26
C VAL A 324 -6.08 -35.34 13.73
N ASP A 325 -5.24 -36.28 14.17
CA ASP A 325 -5.25 -36.78 15.54
C ASP A 325 -4.61 -35.80 16.55
N HIS A 326 -3.72 -34.94 16.03
CA HIS A 326 -3.03 -33.91 16.82
C HIS A 326 -3.07 -32.57 16.11
N PRO A 327 -4.15 -31.76 16.24
CA PRO A 327 -4.36 -30.49 15.52
C PRO A 327 -3.26 -29.44 15.73
N LEU A 328 -2.51 -29.53 16.83
CA LEU A 328 -1.37 -28.64 17.13
C LEU A 328 -0.08 -29.07 16.45
N ARG A 329 0.01 -30.32 15.94
CA ARG A 329 1.21 -30.86 15.31
C ARG A 329 1.18 -30.57 13.80
N VAL A 330 2.14 -29.76 13.32
CA VAL A 330 2.33 -29.51 11.91
C VAL A 330 3.00 -30.71 11.25
N THR A 331 2.39 -31.25 10.19
CA THR A 331 2.97 -32.37 9.43
C THR A 331 4.20 -31.93 8.60
N ALA A 332 5.03 -32.86 8.14
CA ALA A 332 6.15 -32.55 7.28
C ALA A 332 5.67 -31.87 5.97
N ALA A 333 4.60 -32.40 5.36
CA ALA A 333 3.95 -31.77 4.21
C ALA A 333 3.43 -30.36 4.55
N GLY A 334 2.81 -30.21 5.73
CA GLY A 334 2.29 -28.92 6.20
C GLY A 334 3.36 -27.83 6.36
N ARG A 335 4.58 -28.21 6.78
CA ARG A 335 5.72 -27.27 6.85
C ARG A 335 6.08 -26.71 5.48
N TRP A 336 6.17 -27.58 4.46
CA TRP A 336 6.45 -27.15 3.10
C TRP A 336 5.34 -26.29 2.53
N ILE A 337 4.06 -26.66 2.74
CA ILE A 337 2.90 -25.89 2.29
C ILE A 337 2.88 -24.49 2.88
N ARG A 338 3.21 -24.35 4.19
CA ARG A 338 3.30 -23.04 4.86
C ARG A 338 4.50 -22.23 4.38
N ALA A 339 5.66 -22.87 4.25
CA ALA A 339 6.87 -22.21 3.75
C ALA A 339 6.70 -21.65 2.34
N LEU A 340 5.89 -22.33 1.50
CA LEU A 340 5.57 -21.90 0.13
C LEU A 340 4.28 -21.03 0.06
N HIS A 341 3.69 -20.66 1.19
CA HIS A 341 2.44 -19.89 1.29
C HIS A 341 1.24 -20.48 0.52
N LEU A 342 1.23 -21.82 0.29
CA LEU A 342 0.20 -22.51 -0.49
C LEU A 342 -1.08 -22.82 0.31
N GLU A 343 -1.09 -22.60 1.62
CA GLU A 343 -2.21 -22.98 2.50
C GLU A 343 -3.56 -22.44 2.01
N TYR A 344 -3.58 -21.19 1.56
CA TYR A 344 -4.79 -20.50 1.12
C TYR A 344 -5.01 -20.52 -0.41
N LEU A 345 -4.16 -21.20 -1.15
CA LEU A 345 -4.27 -21.29 -2.61
C LEU A 345 -5.65 -21.79 -3.12
N PRO A 346 -6.36 -22.72 -2.41
CA PRO A 346 -7.70 -23.15 -2.83
C PRO A 346 -8.73 -22.01 -2.91
N ARG A 347 -8.53 -20.92 -2.18
CA ARG A 347 -9.45 -19.76 -2.18
C ARG A 347 -9.51 -19.03 -3.53
N ILE A 348 -8.55 -19.25 -4.43
CA ILE A 348 -8.63 -18.73 -5.80
C ILE A 348 -9.90 -19.23 -6.49
N GLY A 349 -10.37 -20.44 -6.19
CA GLY A 349 -11.65 -20.96 -6.66
C GLY A 349 -12.86 -20.11 -6.22
N ASN A 350 -12.81 -19.47 -5.04
CA ASN A 350 -13.86 -18.56 -4.61
C ASN A 350 -13.83 -17.23 -5.38
N VAL A 351 -12.65 -16.78 -5.84
CA VAL A 351 -12.53 -15.61 -6.73
C VAL A 351 -13.20 -15.89 -8.07
N VAL A 352 -12.93 -17.05 -8.66
CA VAL A 352 -13.55 -17.45 -9.95
C VAL A 352 -15.08 -17.57 -9.82
N ARG A 353 -15.59 -18.05 -8.67
CA ARG A 353 -17.04 -18.08 -8.37
C ARG A 353 -17.65 -16.70 -8.06
N GLY A 354 -16.81 -15.69 -7.90
CA GLY A 354 -17.26 -14.32 -7.60
C GLY A 354 -17.64 -14.08 -6.13
N GLU A 355 -17.38 -15.05 -5.23
CA GLU A 355 -17.59 -14.94 -3.78
C GLU A 355 -16.52 -14.09 -3.10
N MET A 356 -15.30 -14.09 -3.69
CA MET A 356 -14.14 -13.30 -3.28
C MET A 356 -13.64 -12.43 -4.44
N SER A 357 -12.75 -11.48 -4.14
CA SER A 357 -11.94 -10.73 -5.10
C SER A 357 -10.46 -11.04 -4.89
N LEU A 358 -9.60 -10.65 -5.84
CA LEU A 358 -8.15 -10.74 -5.63
C LEU A 358 -7.70 -9.80 -4.51
N VAL A 359 -8.24 -8.58 -4.49
CA VAL A 359 -7.93 -7.56 -3.48
C VAL A 359 -9.20 -7.20 -2.71
N GLY A 360 -9.09 -7.12 -1.40
CA GLY A 360 -10.21 -6.76 -0.52
C GLY A 360 -9.88 -6.97 0.96
N PRO A 361 -10.82 -6.66 1.85
CA PRO A 361 -10.74 -6.99 3.27
C PRO A 361 -10.45 -8.48 3.50
N ALA A 362 -9.64 -8.80 4.50
CA ALA A 362 -9.37 -10.20 4.82
C ALA A 362 -10.67 -10.97 5.18
N PRO A 363 -10.88 -12.19 4.65
CA PRO A 363 -12.05 -12.99 5.00
C PRO A 363 -12.00 -13.39 6.47
N VAL A 364 -13.08 -13.12 7.21
CA VAL A 364 -13.23 -13.44 8.63
C VAL A 364 -14.29 -14.53 8.77
N ARG A 365 -14.05 -15.52 9.66
CA ARG A 365 -15.02 -16.58 9.94
C ARG A 365 -16.33 -15.98 10.44
N LEU A 366 -17.45 -16.59 10.08
CA LEU A 366 -18.77 -16.04 10.33
C LEU A 366 -18.99 -15.74 11.82
N GLU A 367 -18.65 -16.67 12.71
CA GLU A 367 -18.77 -16.53 14.17
C GLU A 367 -17.98 -15.29 14.70
N PHE A 368 -16.73 -15.12 14.22
CA PHE A 368 -15.90 -13.97 14.58
C PHE A 368 -16.43 -12.66 14.02
N ALA A 369 -16.98 -12.69 12.82
CA ALA A 369 -17.55 -11.50 12.17
C ALA A 369 -18.78 -10.99 12.95
N GLU A 370 -19.61 -11.88 13.45
CA GLU A 370 -20.75 -11.55 14.31
C GLU A 370 -20.28 -10.94 15.63
N HIS A 371 -19.30 -11.55 16.27
CA HIS A 371 -18.74 -11.04 17.52
C HIS A 371 -18.10 -9.65 17.33
N LEU A 372 -17.26 -9.47 16.32
CA LEU A 372 -16.65 -8.18 16.02
C LEU A 372 -17.68 -7.10 15.65
N SER A 373 -18.77 -7.47 14.98
CA SER A 373 -19.84 -6.52 14.64
C SER A 373 -20.62 -6.01 15.86
N SER A 374 -20.62 -6.76 16.98
CA SER A 374 -21.20 -6.32 18.25
C SER A 374 -20.28 -5.38 19.03
N LEU A 375 -18.96 -5.54 18.88
CA LEU A 375 -17.95 -4.75 19.57
C LEU A 375 -17.58 -3.46 18.85
N ILE A 376 -17.52 -3.49 17.51
CA ILE A 376 -17.07 -2.37 16.69
C ILE A 376 -18.22 -1.89 15.82
N PRO A 377 -18.85 -0.73 16.10
CA PRO A 377 -20.05 -0.25 15.39
C PRO A 377 -19.86 -0.11 13.87
N VAL A 378 -18.64 0.23 13.42
CA VAL A 378 -18.31 0.42 12.00
C VAL A 378 -17.88 -0.86 11.28
N TYR A 379 -17.81 -2.00 11.99
CA TYR A 379 -17.30 -3.26 11.44
C TYR A 379 -18.04 -3.70 10.16
N ARG A 380 -19.37 -3.57 10.12
CA ARG A 380 -20.18 -3.99 8.98
C ARG A 380 -19.88 -3.22 7.69
N GLN A 381 -19.29 -2.04 7.78
CA GLN A 381 -18.94 -1.25 6.60
C GLN A 381 -17.84 -1.90 5.75
N ARG A 382 -16.96 -2.72 6.35
CA ARG A 382 -15.98 -3.50 5.59
C ARG A 382 -16.60 -4.56 4.68
N GLN A 383 -17.83 -5.00 5.00
CA GLN A 383 -18.58 -6.00 4.22
C GLN A 383 -19.34 -5.38 3.03
N THR A 384 -19.19 -4.10 2.75
CA THR A 384 -19.76 -3.46 1.56
C THR A 384 -19.06 -3.89 0.27
N VAL A 385 -17.86 -4.44 0.38
CA VAL A 385 -17.05 -4.99 -0.72
C VAL A 385 -16.81 -6.49 -0.52
N LYS A 386 -16.39 -7.19 -1.58
CA LYS A 386 -16.03 -8.61 -1.50
C LYS A 386 -14.76 -8.78 -0.67
N PRO A 387 -14.64 -9.86 0.14
CA PRO A 387 -13.38 -10.22 0.77
C PRO A 387 -12.33 -10.58 -0.27
N GLY A 388 -11.05 -10.24 0.03
CA GLY A 388 -9.91 -10.43 -0.87
C GLY A 388 -9.04 -11.64 -0.52
N LEU A 389 -8.27 -12.13 -1.50
CA LEU A 389 -7.14 -13.03 -1.25
C LEU A 389 -5.99 -12.29 -0.57
N THR A 390 -5.76 -11.04 -0.96
CA THR A 390 -4.84 -10.10 -0.35
C THR A 390 -5.55 -8.80 -0.04
N GLY A 391 -5.00 -7.98 0.84
CA GLY A 391 -5.63 -6.72 1.25
C GLY A 391 -4.65 -5.69 1.75
N TRP A 392 -5.17 -4.48 1.96
CA TRP A 392 -4.40 -3.35 2.45
C TRP A 392 -3.78 -3.61 3.84
N THR A 393 -4.48 -4.34 4.68
CA THR A 393 -4.03 -4.73 6.03
C THR A 393 -2.71 -5.49 5.99
N GLN A 394 -2.53 -6.42 5.05
CA GLN A 394 -1.30 -7.21 4.91
C GLN A 394 -0.07 -6.37 4.54
N ILE A 395 -0.28 -5.19 3.93
CA ILE A 395 0.81 -4.26 3.60
C ILE A 395 1.18 -3.37 4.80
N GLN A 396 0.20 -3.06 5.65
CA GLN A 396 0.37 -2.15 6.80
C GLN A 396 0.96 -2.84 8.03
N VAL A 397 0.69 -4.13 8.21
CA VAL A 397 1.16 -4.92 9.35
C VAL A 397 2.56 -5.44 9.05
N THR A 398 3.56 -4.92 9.75
CA THR A 398 4.89 -5.54 9.81
C THR A 398 4.83 -6.69 10.82
N GLU A 399 5.52 -7.80 10.58
CA GLU A 399 5.54 -9.02 11.42
C GLU A 399 5.75 -8.80 12.95
N LYS A 400 6.15 -7.59 13.34
CA LYS A 400 6.42 -7.23 14.75
C LYS A 400 5.19 -6.72 15.52
N ASP A 401 4.13 -6.35 14.81
CA ASP A 401 2.93 -5.83 15.44
C ASP A 401 1.91 -6.98 15.55
N LEU A 402 1.59 -7.40 16.78
CA LEU A 402 0.44 -8.26 17.02
C LEU A 402 -0.81 -7.60 16.39
N PRO A 403 -1.56 -8.33 15.54
CA PRO A 403 -2.71 -7.77 14.86
C PRO A 403 -3.77 -7.38 15.90
N ASP A 404 -3.90 -6.09 16.15
CA ASP A 404 -5.03 -5.53 16.87
C ASP A 404 -6.24 -5.57 15.92
N ALA A 405 -7.31 -6.25 16.31
CA ALA A 405 -8.53 -6.40 15.52
C ALA A 405 -9.10 -5.03 15.11
N ILE A 406 -8.93 -4.00 15.94
CA ILE A 406 -9.34 -2.63 15.63
C ILE A 406 -8.51 -2.07 14.48
N ARG A 407 -7.18 -2.24 14.50
CA ARG A 407 -6.29 -1.77 13.44
C ARG A 407 -6.52 -2.47 12.11
N GLU A 408 -6.87 -3.77 12.14
CA GLU A 408 -7.26 -4.50 10.94
C GLU A 408 -8.53 -3.91 10.33
N VAL A 409 -9.57 -3.69 11.15
CA VAL A 409 -10.82 -3.06 10.71
C VAL A 409 -10.58 -1.66 10.16
N GLU A 410 -9.77 -0.85 10.82
CA GLU A 410 -9.41 0.51 10.38
C GLU A 410 -8.69 0.50 9.01
N SER A 411 -7.81 -0.47 8.78
CA SER A 411 -7.12 -0.67 7.50
C SER A 411 -8.07 -1.12 6.40
N ASP A 412 -8.99 -2.04 6.71
CA ASP A 412 -10.00 -2.52 5.76
C ASP A 412 -11.00 -1.41 5.39
N LEU A 413 -11.37 -0.56 6.34
CA LEU A 413 -12.22 0.62 6.09
C LEU A 413 -11.49 1.63 5.19
N TYR A 414 -10.19 1.82 5.38
CA TYR A 414 -9.38 2.67 4.51
C TYR A 414 -9.40 2.14 3.08
N TYR A 415 -9.19 0.83 2.89
CA TYR A 415 -9.31 0.22 1.58
C TYR A 415 -10.68 0.43 0.96
N THR A 416 -11.75 0.16 1.71
CA THR A 416 -13.14 0.34 1.25
C THR A 416 -13.42 1.78 0.81
N LYS A 417 -12.95 2.76 1.57
CA LYS A 417 -13.11 4.20 1.27
C LYS A 417 -12.32 4.65 0.03
N HIS A 418 -11.12 4.09 -0.18
CA HIS A 418 -10.18 4.51 -1.22
C HIS A 418 -10.02 3.49 -2.35
N MET A 419 -10.95 2.54 -2.44
CA MET A 419 -10.95 1.49 -3.45
C MET A 419 -10.81 2.06 -4.86
N SER A 420 -9.79 1.61 -5.57
CA SER A 420 -9.49 2.01 -6.95
C SER A 420 -8.62 0.98 -7.64
N VAL A 421 -8.64 0.95 -8.97
CA VAL A 421 -7.77 0.06 -9.77
C VAL A 421 -6.29 0.27 -9.44
N ALA A 422 -5.88 1.52 -9.23
CA ALA A 422 -4.50 1.84 -8.88
C ALA A 422 -4.11 1.29 -7.50
N LEU A 423 -5.01 1.37 -6.50
CA LEU A 423 -4.77 0.82 -5.18
C LEU A 423 -4.72 -0.71 -5.23
N ASP A 424 -5.61 -1.35 -5.99
CA ASP A 424 -5.63 -2.81 -6.17
C ASP A 424 -4.36 -3.29 -6.87
N ALA A 425 -3.92 -2.62 -7.94
CA ALA A 425 -2.66 -2.93 -8.60
C ALA A 425 -1.46 -2.80 -7.65
N TYR A 426 -1.44 -1.74 -6.83
CA TYR A 426 -0.41 -1.55 -5.82
C TYR A 426 -0.39 -2.70 -4.80
N ILE A 427 -1.57 -3.11 -4.29
CA ILE A 427 -1.69 -4.22 -3.32
C ILE A 427 -1.26 -5.54 -3.93
N LEU A 428 -1.71 -5.85 -5.16
CA LEU A 428 -1.34 -7.09 -5.87
C LEU A 428 0.16 -7.18 -6.11
N LEU A 429 0.78 -6.10 -6.57
CA LEU A 429 2.23 -6.07 -6.80
C LEU A 429 3.01 -6.26 -5.49
N HIS A 430 2.51 -5.69 -4.39
CA HIS A 430 3.13 -5.87 -3.07
C HIS A 430 2.98 -7.30 -2.56
N ALA A 431 1.81 -7.92 -2.76
CA ALA A 431 1.57 -9.31 -2.38
C ALA A 431 2.44 -10.28 -3.18
N LEU A 432 2.64 -10.03 -4.49
CA LEU A 432 3.55 -10.82 -5.33
C LEU A 432 5.00 -10.74 -4.84
N ARG A 433 5.44 -9.57 -4.35
CA ARG A 433 6.77 -9.40 -3.76
C ARG A 433 6.94 -10.26 -2.50
N GLY A 434 5.96 -10.29 -1.60
CA GLY A 434 6.01 -11.13 -0.39
C GLY A 434 5.97 -12.63 -0.65
N VAL A 435 5.49 -13.07 -1.82
CA VAL A 435 5.54 -14.49 -2.26
C VAL A 435 6.90 -14.86 -2.86
N LEU A 436 7.68 -13.87 -3.31
CA LEU A 436 9.01 -14.06 -3.91
C LEU A 436 10.10 -13.57 -2.94
N PRO A 437 10.45 -14.34 -1.89
CA PRO A 437 11.40 -13.91 -0.86
C PRO A 437 12.81 -13.63 -1.38
N PHE A 438 13.15 -14.09 -2.59
CA PHE A 438 14.42 -13.82 -3.26
C PHE A 438 14.64 -12.35 -3.68
N LEU A 439 13.64 -11.48 -3.48
CA LEU A 439 13.72 -10.05 -3.81
C LEU A 439 13.87 -9.15 -2.56
N GLU A 440 14.00 -9.75 -1.36
CA GLU A 440 14.10 -9.01 -0.08
C GLU A 440 15.52 -8.84 0.47
N ASP A 441 16.55 -9.50 -0.08
CA ASP A 441 17.96 -9.38 0.33
C ASP A 441 18.69 -8.23 -0.37
#